data_d3e72627fb82db3ed4f1cd16befe974f
#
_entry.id   d3e72627fb82db3ed4f1cd16befe974f
#
_cell.length_a   1.000
_cell.length_b   1.000
_cell.length_c   1.000
_cell.angle_alpha   90.00
_cell.angle_beta   90.00
_cell.angle_gamma   90.00
#
_symmetry.space_group_name_H-M   'P 1'
#
loop_
_entity.id
_entity.type
_entity.pdbx_description
1 polymer ?
#
loop_
_entity_poly.entity_id
_entity_poly.type
_entity_poly.pdbx_seq_one_letter_code
_entity_poly.pdbx_strand_id
1 'polypeptide(L)'
;MYINDNFLNLKGGYLFPEIQKRTKKFKDENPDLADKVISLGIGDVTRPVPKSCIKAMHLALDEMTNVNTMRGYGPELGYDFLKEAISNDYKEKGILVEKDEIFISEGINADISNFGDVFSDTLSVKIAVTDPVYPVYVDVNVMAGRSKGYNEEKKEYEGIVYLPLNEENDFKSEVPKEKVDVIYLCSPNNPTGEAMTYGELKKFIDYALKNDSLILYDGAYEAYIQSEDVPHSIYEIKGAEKCCVEFRSFSKSASFAGIRCAYAIVPKNLEVGKSFKTKQIASINELWARRHATKQNGCSYITQRGAEACFTKEGKDEINQIMEYYHENANIILDALKQKGIKARGGINSPYIWFKVPEGYDSWTYFDYLLNEKQVVTTPGVGFGKSGEGYIRITAFASRENTIEAVNRILSN
;
A
#
# COMPACT_ATOMS: atom_id res chain seq x y z
N MET A 1 -23.89 -21.90 16.38
CA MET A 1 -22.55 -21.46 15.90
C MET A 1 -22.32 -20.06 16.43
N TYR A 2 -21.17 -19.81 17.05
CA TYR A 2 -20.76 -18.45 17.46
C TYR A 2 -19.90 -17.86 16.36
N ILE A 3 -20.00 -16.54 16.16
CA ILE A 3 -19.19 -15.76 15.20
C ILE A 3 -17.99 -15.15 15.91
N ASN A 4 -17.06 -14.59 15.13
CA ASN A 4 -15.97 -13.77 15.70
C ASN A 4 -16.50 -12.36 15.94
N ASP A 5 -16.80 -12.04 17.19
CA ASP A 5 -17.37 -10.75 17.60
C ASP A 5 -16.45 -9.54 17.32
N ASN A 6 -15.15 -9.77 17.09
CA ASN A 6 -14.23 -8.69 16.76
C ASN A 6 -14.61 -7.98 15.44
N PHE A 7 -15.29 -8.69 14.51
CA PHE A 7 -15.80 -8.07 13.28
C PHE A 7 -16.90 -7.03 13.56
N LEU A 8 -17.65 -7.18 14.66
CA LEU A 8 -18.67 -6.23 15.07
C LEU A 8 -18.07 -4.96 15.68
N ASN A 9 -16.79 -4.98 16.06
CA ASN A 9 -16.07 -3.81 16.55
C ASN A 9 -15.63 -2.86 15.44
N LEU A 10 -15.69 -3.30 14.16
CA LEU A 10 -15.38 -2.40 13.06
C LEU A 10 -16.43 -1.31 12.96
N LYS A 11 -15.97 -0.06 12.90
CA LYS A 11 -16.86 1.07 12.66
C LYS A 11 -17.48 0.96 11.27
N GLY A 12 -18.81 1.11 11.17
CA GLY A 12 -19.51 1.09 9.90
C GLY A 12 -19.06 2.21 8.95
N GLY A 13 -19.08 1.93 7.64
CA GLY A 13 -18.73 2.93 6.63
C GLY A 13 -17.26 2.87 6.21
N TYR A 14 -16.81 1.72 5.67
CA TYR A 14 -15.53 1.65 4.98
C TYR A 14 -15.44 2.74 3.90
N LEU A 15 -14.37 3.51 3.90
CA LEU A 15 -14.17 4.73 3.10
C LEU A 15 -14.57 4.58 1.62
N PHE A 16 -14.02 3.59 0.94
CA PHE A 16 -14.19 3.46 -0.51
C PHE A 16 -15.62 3.07 -0.94
N PRO A 17 -16.32 2.16 -0.28
CA PRO A 17 -17.76 1.92 -0.52
C PRO A 17 -18.64 3.15 -0.30
N GLU A 18 -18.35 3.99 0.70
CA GLU A 18 -19.12 5.22 0.92
C GLU A 18 -18.92 6.24 -0.21
N ILE A 19 -17.67 6.40 -0.69
CA ILE A 19 -17.38 7.21 -1.89
C ILE A 19 -18.16 6.71 -3.10
N GLN A 20 -18.12 5.39 -3.34
CA GLN A 20 -18.85 4.77 -4.46
C GLN A 20 -20.35 4.99 -4.35
N LYS A 21 -20.94 4.83 -3.16
CA LYS A 21 -22.34 5.05 -2.88
C LYS A 21 -22.77 6.49 -3.16
N ARG A 22 -22.01 7.49 -2.67
CA ARG A 22 -22.28 8.92 -2.93
C ARG A 22 -22.14 9.27 -4.40
N THR A 23 -21.08 8.77 -5.05
CA THR A 23 -20.85 8.98 -6.49
C THR A 23 -21.97 8.37 -7.33
N LYS A 24 -22.41 7.13 -7.00
CA LYS A 24 -23.52 6.50 -7.68
C LYS A 24 -24.83 7.29 -7.50
N LYS A 25 -25.14 7.68 -6.27
CA LYS A 25 -26.30 8.51 -5.96
C LYS A 25 -26.31 9.79 -6.79
N PHE A 26 -25.18 10.52 -6.84
CA PHE A 26 -25.06 11.74 -7.64
C PHE A 26 -25.36 11.47 -9.12
N LYS A 27 -24.80 10.41 -9.71
CA LYS A 27 -25.02 10.05 -11.11
C LYS A 27 -26.48 9.64 -11.40
N ASP A 28 -27.11 8.93 -10.49
CA ASP A 28 -28.51 8.50 -10.61
C ASP A 28 -29.46 9.71 -10.53
N GLU A 29 -29.15 10.71 -9.69
CA GLU A 29 -29.93 11.95 -9.51
C GLU A 29 -29.65 13.00 -10.59
N ASN A 30 -28.49 12.94 -11.28
CA ASN A 30 -28.05 13.90 -12.28
C ASN A 30 -27.56 13.23 -13.58
N PRO A 31 -28.46 12.60 -14.37
CA PRO A 31 -28.09 11.82 -15.58
C PRO A 31 -27.28 12.66 -16.60
N ASP A 32 -27.63 13.94 -16.77
CA ASP A 32 -26.96 14.85 -17.72
C ASP A 32 -25.52 15.22 -17.31
N LEU A 33 -25.17 14.99 -16.05
CA LEU A 33 -23.82 15.24 -15.50
C LEU A 33 -23.04 13.93 -15.24
N ALA A 34 -23.69 12.76 -15.34
CA ALA A 34 -23.11 11.47 -14.99
C ALA A 34 -21.80 11.18 -15.75
N ASP A 35 -21.78 11.50 -17.05
CA ASP A 35 -20.60 11.31 -17.93
C ASP A 35 -19.51 12.37 -17.75
N LYS A 36 -19.82 13.48 -17.06
CA LYS A 36 -18.88 14.54 -16.78
C LYS A 36 -18.07 14.29 -15.49
N VAL A 37 -18.43 13.27 -14.72
CA VAL A 37 -17.75 12.95 -13.46
C VAL A 37 -16.36 12.40 -13.73
N ILE A 38 -15.35 13.11 -13.24
CA ILE A 38 -13.94 12.71 -13.30
C ILE A 38 -13.53 12.16 -11.95
N SER A 39 -12.92 10.96 -11.93
CA SER A 39 -12.42 10.37 -10.68
C SER A 39 -10.93 10.58 -10.52
N LEU A 40 -10.54 11.35 -9.49
CA LEU A 40 -9.18 11.46 -8.98
C LEU A 40 -9.05 10.85 -7.56
N GLY A 41 -10.09 10.19 -7.05
CA GLY A 41 -10.11 9.68 -5.67
C GLY A 41 -9.60 8.26 -5.53
N ILE A 42 -9.93 7.39 -6.48
CA ILE A 42 -9.61 5.96 -6.38
C ILE A 42 -8.17 5.74 -6.82
N GLY A 43 -7.39 5.07 -5.97
CA GLY A 43 -6.00 4.70 -6.27
C GLY A 43 -5.91 3.50 -7.23
N ASP A 44 -6.66 3.57 -8.36
CA ASP A 44 -6.62 2.54 -9.39
C ASP A 44 -5.88 3.04 -10.64
N VAL A 45 -5.05 2.16 -11.19
CA VAL A 45 -4.21 2.46 -12.35
C VAL A 45 -5.03 2.51 -13.63
N THR A 46 -4.69 3.44 -14.53
CA THR A 46 -5.40 3.66 -15.81
C THR A 46 -4.55 3.37 -17.05
N ARG A 47 -3.24 3.19 -16.87
CA ARG A 47 -2.37 2.76 -17.97
C ARG A 47 -2.48 1.26 -18.19
N PRO A 48 -2.42 0.78 -19.43
CA PRO A 48 -2.46 -0.65 -19.73
C PRO A 48 -1.26 -1.39 -19.13
N VAL A 49 -1.43 -2.69 -18.93
CA VAL A 49 -0.33 -3.60 -18.56
C VAL A 49 0.77 -3.57 -19.62
N PRO A 50 2.06 -3.61 -19.25
CA PRO A 50 3.17 -3.70 -20.19
C PRO A 50 2.98 -4.81 -21.23
N LYS A 51 3.30 -4.51 -22.48
CA LYS A 51 3.12 -5.48 -23.59
C LYS A 51 3.98 -6.73 -23.41
N SER A 52 5.19 -6.55 -22.87
CA SER A 52 6.09 -7.66 -22.52
C SER A 52 5.45 -8.63 -21.53
N CYS A 53 4.76 -8.10 -20.50
CA CYS A 53 4.04 -8.90 -19.53
C CYS A 53 2.86 -9.67 -20.16
N ILE A 54 2.06 -8.99 -20.99
CA ILE A 54 0.95 -9.63 -21.72
C ILE A 54 1.45 -10.74 -22.64
N LYS A 55 2.56 -10.49 -23.37
CA LYS A 55 3.19 -11.49 -24.23
C LYS A 55 3.65 -12.73 -23.44
N ALA A 56 4.28 -12.52 -22.28
CA ALA A 56 4.68 -13.63 -21.41
C ALA A 56 3.49 -14.44 -20.88
N MET A 57 2.39 -13.76 -20.54
CA MET A 57 1.14 -14.44 -20.14
C MET A 57 0.52 -15.26 -21.28
N HIS A 58 0.51 -14.73 -22.51
CA HIS A 58 0.03 -15.49 -23.68
C HIS A 58 0.87 -16.75 -23.92
N LEU A 59 2.19 -16.66 -23.86
CA LEU A 59 3.06 -17.83 -23.98
C LEU A 59 2.77 -18.87 -22.88
N ALA A 60 2.56 -18.41 -21.65
CA ALA A 60 2.20 -19.29 -20.54
C ALA A 60 0.81 -19.95 -20.74
N LEU A 61 -0.15 -19.25 -21.35
CA LEU A 61 -1.46 -19.82 -21.72
C LEU A 61 -1.31 -20.88 -22.80
N ASP A 62 -0.48 -20.65 -23.82
CA ASP A 62 -0.22 -21.64 -24.88
C ASP A 62 0.40 -22.92 -24.31
N GLU A 63 1.32 -22.80 -23.33
CA GLU A 63 1.88 -23.96 -22.62
C GLU A 63 0.79 -24.80 -21.93
N MET A 64 -0.29 -24.19 -21.43
CA MET A 64 -1.38 -24.90 -20.75
C MET A 64 -2.22 -25.75 -21.73
N THR A 65 -2.13 -25.54 -23.03
CA THR A 65 -2.86 -26.34 -24.05
C THR A 65 -2.21 -27.66 -24.35
N ASN A 66 -0.96 -27.89 -23.94
CA ASN A 66 -0.17 -29.07 -24.27
C ASN A 66 0.08 -29.91 -23.01
N VAL A 67 -0.24 -31.22 -23.07
CA VAL A 67 -0.09 -32.18 -21.97
C VAL A 67 1.34 -32.26 -21.40
N ASN A 68 2.38 -31.99 -22.24
CA ASN A 68 3.77 -32.04 -21.80
C ASN A 68 4.26 -30.77 -21.09
N THR A 69 3.53 -29.65 -21.24
CA THR A 69 3.93 -28.34 -20.70
C THR A 69 2.91 -27.75 -19.72
N MET A 70 1.68 -28.30 -19.70
CA MET A 70 0.67 -27.83 -18.76
C MET A 70 1.15 -27.89 -17.31
N ARG A 71 0.72 -26.93 -16.51
CA ARG A 71 1.02 -26.85 -15.08
C ARG A 71 -0.24 -27.13 -14.27
N GLY A 72 -0.13 -28.07 -13.33
CA GLY A 72 -1.12 -28.25 -12.26
C GLY A 72 -0.90 -27.24 -11.13
N TYR A 73 -1.12 -27.68 -9.88
CA TYR A 73 -0.72 -26.88 -8.72
C TYR A 73 0.77 -26.58 -8.76
N GLY A 74 1.11 -25.30 -8.70
CA GLY A 74 2.50 -24.85 -8.64
C GLY A 74 3.10 -24.94 -7.24
N PRO A 75 4.38 -24.53 -7.09
CA PRO A 75 4.99 -24.39 -5.79
C PRO A 75 4.18 -23.39 -4.92
N GLU A 76 3.85 -23.80 -3.70
CA GLU A 76 2.99 -23.05 -2.79
C GLU A 76 3.53 -21.65 -2.45
N LEU A 77 4.86 -21.50 -2.46
CA LEU A 77 5.54 -20.24 -2.13
C LEU A 77 5.95 -19.42 -3.36
N GLY A 78 5.53 -19.85 -4.56
CA GLY A 78 5.87 -19.22 -5.84
C GLY A 78 6.94 -19.97 -6.65
N TYR A 79 6.93 -19.76 -7.97
CA TYR A 79 7.87 -20.39 -8.89
C TYR A 79 9.28 -19.79 -8.79
N ASP A 80 10.29 -20.64 -8.94
CA ASP A 80 11.71 -20.26 -8.86
C ASP A 80 12.10 -19.21 -9.91
N PHE A 81 11.54 -19.27 -11.13
CA PHE A 81 11.86 -18.29 -12.17
C PHE A 81 11.57 -16.84 -11.73
N LEU A 82 10.42 -16.60 -11.05
CA LEU A 82 10.06 -15.27 -10.57
C LEU A 82 10.88 -14.88 -9.34
N LYS A 83 11.09 -15.81 -8.39
CA LYS A 83 11.93 -15.59 -7.21
C LYS A 83 13.37 -15.24 -7.61
N GLU A 84 13.91 -15.92 -8.63
CA GLU A 84 15.25 -15.66 -9.16
C GLU A 84 15.33 -14.27 -9.82
N ALA A 85 14.31 -13.89 -10.60
CA ALA A 85 14.23 -12.55 -11.19
C ALA A 85 14.19 -11.46 -10.11
N ILE A 86 13.40 -11.64 -9.03
CA ILE A 86 13.34 -10.74 -7.90
C ILE A 86 14.69 -10.69 -7.16
N SER A 87 15.28 -11.84 -6.82
CA SER A 87 16.57 -11.91 -6.13
C SER A 87 17.68 -11.19 -6.92
N ASN A 88 17.70 -11.37 -8.25
CA ASN A 88 18.65 -10.69 -9.13
C ASN A 88 18.43 -9.16 -9.15
N ASP A 89 17.19 -8.68 -9.18
CA ASP A 89 16.89 -7.24 -9.14
C ASP A 89 17.36 -6.58 -7.82
N TYR A 90 17.18 -7.26 -6.68
CA TYR A 90 17.75 -6.82 -5.41
C TYR A 90 19.28 -6.82 -5.41
N LYS A 91 19.88 -7.85 -6.00
CA LYS A 91 21.34 -7.96 -6.12
C LYS A 91 21.93 -6.83 -6.97
N GLU A 92 21.25 -6.42 -8.05
CA GLU A 92 21.65 -5.24 -8.86
C GLU A 92 21.68 -3.96 -8.01
N LYS A 93 20.85 -3.86 -6.97
CA LYS A 93 20.82 -2.76 -6.00
C LYS A 93 21.77 -2.97 -4.82
N GLY A 94 22.60 -4.02 -4.83
CA GLY A 94 23.57 -4.33 -3.75
C GLY A 94 22.95 -5.00 -2.53
N ILE A 95 21.71 -5.48 -2.62
CA ILE A 95 20.97 -6.14 -1.54
C ILE A 95 20.94 -7.65 -1.80
N LEU A 96 21.31 -8.43 -0.78
CA LEU A 96 21.22 -9.88 -0.85
C LEU A 96 19.88 -10.36 -0.30
N VAL A 97 19.08 -10.98 -1.15
CA VAL A 97 17.81 -11.65 -0.81
C VAL A 97 17.82 -13.05 -1.41
N GLU A 98 17.71 -14.06 -0.57
CA GLU A 98 17.69 -15.46 -1.00
C GLU A 98 16.29 -15.87 -1.50
N LYS A 99 16.21 -16.84 -2.41
CA LYS A 99 14.94 -17.28 -3.00
C LYS A 99 13.95 -17.82 -1.97
N ASP A 100 14.43 -18.43 -0.91
CA ASP A 100 13.59 -18.96 0.19
C ASP A 100 13.15 -17.90 1.21
N GLU A 101 13.56 -16.64 1.02
CA GLU A 101 13.05 -15.47 1.72
C GLU A 101 11.93 -14.76 0.94
N ILE A 102 11.68 -15.17 -0.33
CA ILE A 102 10.69 -14.56 -1.23
C ILE A 102 9.43 -15.41 -1.30
N PHE A 103 8.29 -14.81 -1.04
CA PHE A 103 6.97 -15.44 -1.04
C PHE A 103 6.06 -14.72 -2.03
N ILE A 104 5.65 -15.42 -3.10
CA ILE A 104 4.80 -14.84 -4.14
C ILE A 104 3.33 -14.94 -3.74
N SER A 105 2.60 -13.86 -3.90
CA SER A 105 1.20 -13.73 -3.49
C SER A 105 0.31 -13.08 -4.54
N GLU A 106 -0.99 -13.03 -4.25
CA GLU A 106 -2.01 -12.40 -5.09
C GLU A 106 -2.24 -10.90 -4.77
N GLY A 107 -1.34 -10.28 -4.01
CA GLY A 107 -1.39 -8.86 -3.72
C GLY A 107 -0.99 -8.51 -2.28
N ILE A 108 -0.35 -7.35 -2.07
CA ILE A 108 0.05 -6.85 -0.75
C ILE A 108 -1.12 -6.82 0.24
N ASN A 109 -2.32 -6.48 -0.22
CA ASN A 109 -3.50 -6.45 0.65
C ASN A 109 -3.73 -7.82 1.30
N ALA A 110 -3.58 -8.91 0.54
CA ALA A 110 -3.68 -10.27 1.07
C ALA A 110 -2.52 -10.58 2.01
N ASP A 111 -1.28 -10.21 1.65
CA ASP A 111 -0.11 -10.46 2.50
C ASP A 111 -0.21 -9.75 3.85
N ILE A 112 -0.41 -8.43 3.83
CA ILE A 112 -0.50 -7.61 5.05
C ILE A 112 -1.68 -8.03 5.92
N SER A 113 -2.84 -8.29 5.31
CA SER A 113 -4.04 -8.74 6.03
C SER A 113 -3.83 -10.08 6.73
N ASN A 114 -3.05 -10.96 6.13
CA ASN A 114 -2.84 -12.31 6.63
C ASN A 114 -1.55 -12.47 7.44
N PHE A 115 -0.61 -11.52 7.36
CA PHE A 115 0.64 -11.62 8.10
C PHE A 115 0.41 -11.67 9.61
N GLY A 116 -0.65 -11.03 10.06
CA GLY A 116 -1.09 -11.09 11.45
C GLY A 116 -1.42 -12.49 11.98
N ASP A 117 -1.58 -13.50 11.12
CA ASP A 117 -1.80 -14.90 11.52
C ASP A 117 -0.58 -15.51 12.25
N VAL A 118 0.64 -14.96 12.03
CA VAL A 118 1.86 -15.41 12.71
C VAL A 118 2.04 -14.78 14.08
N PHE A 119 1.23 -13.80 14.44
CA PHE A 119 1.26 -13.17 15.75
C PHE A 119 0.35 -13.89 16.75
N SER A 120 0.56 -13.63 18.04
CA SER A 120 -0.38 -14.07 19.06
C SER A 120 -1.76 -13.42 18.82
N ASP A 121 -2.82 -14.20 19.06
CA ASP A 121 -4.22 -13.80 18.97
C ASP A 121 -4.73 -13.00 20.19
N THR A 122 -3.82 -12.54 21.04
CA THR A 122 -4.15 -11.84 22.27
C THR A 122 -3.87 -10.34 22.16
N LEU A 123 -4.53 -9.53 23.01
CA LEU A 123 -4.24 -8.11 23.24
C LEU A 123 -2.79 -7.84 23.71
N SER A 124 -1.99 -8.90 23.93
CA SER A 124 -0.59 -8.77 24.30
C SER A 124 0.32 -8.29 23.17
N VAL A 125 -0.14 -8.37 21.89
CA VAL A 125 0.60 -7.85 20.75
C VAL A 125 0.17 -6.40 20.49
N LYS A 126 1.06 -5.46 20.77
CA LYS A 126 0.81 -4.02 20.62
C LYS A 126 1.23 -3.56 19.22
N ILE A 127 0.30 -2.93 18.53
CA ILE A 127 0.47 -2.50 17.14
C ILE A 127 0.65 -0.98 17.08
N ALA A 128 1.57 -0.49 16.25
CA ALA A 128 1.68 0.91 15.88
C ALA A 128 1.43 1.10 14.37
N VAL A 129 0.72 2.17 14.03
CA VAL A 129 0.46 2.62 12.66
C VAL A 129 0.68 4.13 12.57
N THR A 130 1.03 4.64 11.40
CA THR A 130 0.97 6.10 11.16
C THR A 130 -0.50 6.55 11.11
N ASP A 131 -0.76 7.83 11.31
CA ASP A 131 -2.08 8.44 11.16
C ASP A 131 -1.95 9.80 10.45
N PRO A 132 -2.47 9.97 9.23
CA PRO A 132 -3.33 9.04 8.48
C PRO A 132 -2.57 7.84 7.88
N VAL A 133 -3.31 6.76 7.61
CA VAL A 133 -2.75 5.49 7.11
C VAL A 133 -3.74 4.75 6.22
N TYR A 134 -3.26 3.79 5.44
CA TYR A 134 -4.13 2.85 4.72
C TYR A 134 -4.97 2.03 5.73
N PRO A 135 -6.33 2.13 5.69
CA PRO A 135 -7.21 1.62 6.75
C PRO A 135 -7.06 0.13 7.04
N VAL A 136 -6.63 -0.65 6.04
CA VAL A 136 -6.48 -2.11 6.18
C VAL A 136 -5.55 -2.50 7.35
N TYR A 137 -4.50 -1.72 7.64
CA TYR A 137 -3.59 -2.04 8.75
C TYR A 137 -4.28 -1.97 10.12
N VAL A 138 -5.25 -1.07 10.26
CA VAL A 138 -6.08 -0.95 11.47
C VAL A 138 -7.13 -2.06 11.49
N ASP A 139 -7.90 -2.20 10.41
CA ASP A 139 -9.05 -3.10 10.33
C ASP A 139 -8.66 -4.56 10.57
N VAL A 140 -7.55 -5.04 9.98
CA VAL A 140 -7.10 -6.43 10.16
C VAL A 140 -6.70 -6.73 11.61
N ASN A 141 -6.18 -5.75 12.33
CA ASN A 141 -5.83 -5.90 13.74
C ASN A 141 -7.08 -5.83 14.65
N VAL A 142 -8.08 -5.03 14.28
CA VAL A 142 -9.39 -5.04 14.95
C VAL A 142 -10.08 -6.41 14.76
N MET A 143 -10.15 -6.91 13.51
CA MET A 143 -10.72 -8.24 13.21
C MET A 143 -10.02 -9.38 13.97
N ALA A 144 -8.71 -9.24 14.18
CA ALA A 144 -7.92 -10.22 14.92
C ALA A 144 -8.01 -10.09 16.46
N GLY A 145 -8.81 -9.14 16.98
CA GLY A 145 -8.98 -8.93 18.43
C GLY A 145 -7.82 -8.23 19.13
N ARG A 146 -6.99 -7.48 18.36
CA ARG A 146 -5.86 -6.69 18.91
C ARG A 146 -6.24 -5.26 19.29
N SER A 147 -7.54 -4.94 19.24
CA SER A 147 -8.12 -3.68 19.69
C SER A 147 -9.11 -3.92 20.81
N LYS A 148 -9.27 -2.92 21.69
CA LYS A 148 -10.28 -2.90 22.78
C LYS A 148 -11.62 -2.29 22.34
N GLY A 149 -11.76 -1.96 21.06
CA GLY A 149 -12.93 -1.28 20.49
C GLY A 149 -12.63 0.16 20.09
N TYR A 150 -13.61 0.80 19.43
CA TYR A 150 -13.50 2.18 18.96
C TYR A 150 -13.90 3.16 20.05
N ASN A 151 -13.07 4.17 20.29
CA ASN A 151 -13.33 5.27 21.20
C ASN A 151 -13.84 6.47 20.38
N GLU A 152 -15.12 6.85 20.57
CA GLU A 152 -15.77 7.92 19.81
C GLU A 152 -15.20 9.32 20.13
N GLU A 153 -14.75 9.56 21.36
CA GLU A 153 -14.16 10.85 21.75
C GLU A 153 -12.79 11.07 21.12
N LYS A 154 -11.97 10.02 21.13
CA LYS A 154 -10.62 10.05 20.56
C LYS A 154 -10.63 9.86 19.05
N LYS A 155 -11.70 9.31 18.49
CA LYS A 155 -11.81 8.86 17.09
C LYS A 155 -10.72 7.85 16.69
N GLU A 156 -10.43 6.90 17.58
CA GLU A 156 -9.35 5.91 17.45
C GLU A 156 -9.79 4.57 18.03
N TYR A 157 -9.16 3.47 17.55
CA TYR A 157 -9.29 2.17 18.19
C TYR A 157 -8.33 2.03 19.37
N GLU A 158 -8.86 1.78 20.56
CA GLU A 158 -8.05 1.59 21.76
C GLU A 158 -7.19 0.33 21.68
N GLY A 159 -5.94 0.42 22.11
CA GLY A 159 -4.96 -0.68 22.02
C GLY A 159 -4.05 -0.59 20.80
N ILE A 160 -4.36 0.25 19.82
CA ILE A 160 -3.50 0.60 18.68
C ILE A 160 -2.79 1.92 19.00
N VAL A 161 -1.50 1.99 18.72
CA VAL A 161 -0.68 3.20 18.88
C VAL A 161 -0.65 3.95 17.55
N TYR A 162 -1.14 5.19 17.55
CA TYR A 162 -1.16 6.04 16.37
C TYR A 162 0.03 7.00 16.39
N LEU A 163 0.76 7.06 15.28
CA LEU A 163 1.90 7.94 15.07
C LEU A 163 1.45 9.07 14.13
N PRO A 164 1.13 10.27 14.67
CA PRO A 164 0.51 11.30 13.87
C PRO A 164 1.44 11.84 12.77
N LEU A 165 0.86 12.08 11.60
CA LEU A 165 1.46 12.81 10.48
C LEU A 165 0.60 14.06 10.25
N ASN A 166 1.08 15.21 10.69
CA ASN A 166 0.35 16.47 10.63
C ASN A 166 1.28 17.67 10.37
N GLU A 167 0.73 18.88 10.34
CA GLU A 167 1.51 20.09 10.11
C GLU A 167 2.52 20.39 11.23
N GLU A 168 2.27 19.97 12.47
CA GLU A 168 3.15 20.24 13.62
C GLU A 168 4.47 19.49 13.50
N ASN A 169 4.46 18.29 12.93
CA ASN A 169 5.66 17.48 12.71
C ASN A 169 6.11 17.43 11.25
N ASP A 170 5.60 18.34 10.43
CA ASP A 170 5.88 18.42 8.98
C ASP A 170 5.59 17.09 8.25
N PHE A 171 4.55 16.37 8.68
CA PHE A 171 4.15 15.04 8.20
C PHE A 171 5.24 13.97 8.29
N LYS A 172 6.17 14.13 9.23
CA LYS A 172 7.24 13.16 9.53
C LYS A 172 6.89 12.32 10.73
N SER A 173 6.90 11.01 10.54
CA SER A 173 6.60 10.09 11.62
C SER A 173 7.74 10.02 12.63
N GLU A 174 7.39 10.07 13.91
CA GLU A 174 8.28 9.76 15.01
C GLU A 174 8.14 8.28 15.42
N VAL A 175 9.20 7.70 15.96
CA VAL A 175 9.14 6.37 16.57
C VAL A 175 8.19 6.34 17.76
N PRO A 176 7.56 5.18 18.06
CA PRO A 176 6.66 5.08 19.21
C PRO A 176 7.35 5.49 20.52
N LYS A 177 6.66 6.25 21.38
CA LYS A 177 7.16 6.67 22.71
C LYS A 177 7.11 5.54 23.74
N GLU A 178 6.35 4.51 23.47
CA GLU A 178 6.21 3.31 24.30
C GLU A 178 6.62 2.07 23.52
N LYS A 179 6.87 0.95 24.20
CA LYS A 179 7.18 -0.30 23.53
C LYS A 179 5.96 -0.81 22.76
N VAL A 180 6.17 -1.12 21.48
CA VAL A 180 5.21 -1.81 20.61
C VAL A 180 5.87 -3.06 20.03
N ASP A 181 5.06 -4.03 19.61
CA ASP A 181 5.56 -5.31 19.08
C ASP A 181 5.64 -5.28 17.54
N VAL A 182 4.69 -4.60 16.89
CA VAL A 182 4.62 -4.50 15.43
C VAL A 182 4.38 -3.07 14.99
N ILE A 183 5.11 -2.63 13.97
CA ILE A 183 4.98 -1.30 13.38
C ILE A 183 4.67 -1.47 11.90
N TYR A 184 3.54 -0.91 11.43
CA TYR A 184 3.23 -0.81 10.02
C TYR A 184 3.77 0.51 9.48
N LEU A 185 4.61 0.44 8.44
CA LEU A 185 5.13 1.60 7.72
C LEU A 185 4.80 1.45 6.24
N CYS A 186 4.26 2.50 5.63
CA CYS A 186 4.06 2.60 4.19
C CYS A 186 4.93 3.75 3.66
N SER A 187 5.88 3.43 2.80
CA SER A 187 6.74 4.46 2.20
C SER A 187 7.10 4.08 0.75
N PRO A 188 6.72 4.94 -0.20
CA PRO A 188 5.90 6.17 -0.09
C PRO A 188 4.51 5.92 0.49
N ASN A 189 4.01 6.87 1.29
CA ASN A 189 2.80 6.68 2.09
C ASN A 189 1.50 6.86 1.29
N ASN A 190 0.56 5.98 1.54
CA ASN A 190 -0.85 6.18 1.24
C ASN A 190 -1.56 6.52 2.56
N PRO A 191 -2.11 7.76 2.74
CA PRO A 191 -2.60 8.66 1.68
C PRO A 191 -1.73 9.90 1.37
N THR A 192 -0.74 10.26 2.21
CA THR A 192 -0.10 11.58 2.17
C THR A 192 0.83 11.78 0.96
N GLY A 193 1.27 10.68 0.34
CA GLY A 193 2.26 10.70 -0.73
C GLY A 193 3.69 11.02 -0.27
N GLU A 194 3.90 11.26 1.01
CA GLU A 194 5.24 11.49 1.58
C GLU A 194 6.06 10.19 1.60
N ALA A 195 7.36 10.30 1.42
CA ALA A 195 8.29 9.19 1.46
C ALA A 195 9.31 9.39 2.57
N MET A 196 9.65 8.32 3.26
CA MET A 196 10.60 8.35 4.37
C MET A 196 12.04 8.27 3.83
N THR A 197 12.88 9.17 4.31
CA THR A 197 14.31 9.19 3.99
C THR A 197 15.07 8.06 4.67
N TYR A 198 16.32 7.79 4.22
CA TYR A 198 17.23 6.85 4.90
C TYR A 198 17.35 7.12 6.40
N GLY A 199 17.47 8.41 6.78
CA GLY A 199 17.61 8.80 8.18
C GLY A 199 16.35 8.57 9.01
N GLU A 200 15.18 8.77 8.44
CA GLU A 200 13.90 8.53 9.11
C GLU A 200 13.65 7.03 9.31
N LEU A 201 13.84 6.22 8.28
CA LEU A 201 13.70 4.76 8.38
C LEU A 201 14.74 4.16 9.33
N LYS A 202 15.96 4.67 9.34
CA LYS A 202 17.01 4.22 10.29
C LYS A 202 16.57 4.36 11.74
N LYS A 203 15.88 5.44 12.11
CA LYS A 203 15.33 5.62 13.48
C LYS A 203 14.37 4.50 13.85
N PHE A 204 13.48 4.11 12.91
CA PHE A 204 12.53 3.01 13.13
C PHE A 204 13.22 1.65 13.26
N ILE A 205 14.25 1.40 12.44
CA ILE A 205 15.04 0.18 12.53
C ILE A 205 15.79 0.12 13.89
N ASP A 206 16.43 1.21 14.31
CA ASP A 206 17.10 1.27 15.61
C ASP A 206 16.13 1.07 16.78
N TYR A 207 14.93 1.68 16.68
CA TYR A 207 13.86 1.45 17.64
C TYR A 207 13.45 -0.02 17.67
N ALA A 208 13.22 -0.63 16.52
CA ALA A 208 12.75 -2.01 16.40
C ALA A 208 13.77 -3.00 16.97
N LEU A 209 15.04 -2.85 16.63
CA LEU A 209 16.12 -3.68 17.17
C LEU A 209 16.26 -3.55 18.69
N LYS A 210 16.12 -2.32 19.22
CA LYS A 210 16.19 -2.05 20.67
C LYS A 210 15.03 -2.66 21.45
N ASN A 211 13.85 -2.73 20.84
CA ASN A 211 12.60 -3.12 21.51
C ASN A 211 12.11 -4.54 21.18
N ASP A 212 12.85 -5.33 20.39
CA ASP A 212 12.41 -6.60 19.82
C ASP A 212 11.09 -6.45 19.02
N SER A 213 10.96 -5.37 18.25
CA SER A 213 9.77 -5.06 17.44
C SER A 213 9.94 -5.51 16.00
N LEU A 214 8.85 -5.89 15.33
CA LEU A 214 8.82 -6.20 13.90
C LEU A 214 8.29 -5.01 13.12
N ILE A 215 8.97 -4.62 12.04
CA ILE A 215 8.46 -3.66 11.07
C ILE A 215 7.85 -4.42 9.89
N LEU A 216 6.60 -4.11 9.56
CA LEU A 216 5.92 -4.50 8.33
C LEU A 216 5.96 -3.31 7.37
N TYR A 217 6.88 -3.38 6.41
CA TYR A 217 7.16 -2.29 5.48
C TYR A 217 6.43 -2.49 4.15
N ASP A 218 5.46 -1.63 3.88
CA ASP A 218 4.71 -1.62 2.63
C ASP A 218 5.39 -0.70 1.59
N GLY A 219 6.06 -1.32 0.62
CA GLY A 219 6.73 -0.67 -0.50
C GLY A 219 5.93 -0.68 -1.80
N ALA A 220 4.57 -0.63 -1.73
CA ALA A 220 3.70 -0.70 -2.92
C ALA A 220 3.97 0.39 -3.97
N TYR A 221 4.53 1.52 -3.57
CA TYR A 221 4.75 2.70 -4.42
C TYR A 221 6.24 2.96 -4.72
N GLU A 222 7.11 2.01 -4.45
CA GLU A 222 8.56 2.14 -4.66
C GLU A 222 8.94 2.61 -6.06
N ALA A 223 8.26 2.12 -7.10
CA ALA A 223 8.55 2.47 -8.49
C ALA A 223 8.36 3.97 -8.81
N TYR A 224 7.69 4.72 -7.92
CA TYR A 224 7.47 6.16 -8.05
C TYR A 224 8.57 7.01 -7.40
N ILE A 225 9.51 6.42 -6.70
CA ILE A 225 10.57 7.16 -5.99
C ILE A 225 11.51 7.81 -7.00
N GLN A 226 11.72 9.13 -6.85
CA GLN A 226 12.63 9.95 -7.66
C GLN A 226 13.73 10.60 -6.82
N SER A 227 13.53 10.73 -5.51
CA SER A 227 14.44 11.41 -4.60
C SER A 227 15.59 10.50 -4.19
N GLU A 228 16.84 10.97 -4.32
CA GLU A 228 18.04 10.19 -3.99
C GLU A 228 18.19 9.87 -2.50
N ASP A 229 17.54 10.64 -1.62
CA ASP A 229 17.56 10.45 -0.17
C ASP A 229 16.48 9.49 0.34
N VAL A 230 15.67 8.92 -0.56
CA VAL A 230 14.61 7.96 -0.26
C VAL A 230 15.02 6.57 -0.76
N PRO A 231 15.14 5.56 0.11
CA PRO A 231 15.53 4.22 -0.33
C PRO A 231 14.41 3.53 -1.12
N HIS A 232 14.82 2.76 -2.13
CA HIS A 232 13.90 1.90 -2.89
C HIS A 232 13.56 0.62 -2.14
N SER A 233 14.38 0.20 -1.18
CA SER A 233 14.09 -0.93 -0.30
C SER A 233 14.52 -0.61 1.13
N ILE A 234 13.74 -1.10 2.11
CA ILE A 234 14.14 -0.96 3.51
C ILE A 234 15.45 -1.69 3.81
N TYR A 235 15.81 -2.70 3.01
CA TYR A 235 17.06 -3.45 3.16
C TYR A 235 18.31 -2.72 2.67
N GLU A 236 18.19 -1.54 2.08
CA GLU A 236 19.33 -0.63 1.87
C GLU A 236 19.84 -0.07 3.20
N ILE A 237 19.06 -0.22 4.28
CA ILE A 237 19.41 0.28 5.61
C ILE A 237 19.89 -0.87 6.48
N LYS A 238 21.13 -0.81 6.90
CA LYS A 238 21.76 -1.84 7.74
C LYS A 238 20.95 -2.14 9.00
N GLY A 239 20.67 -3.41 9.24
CA GLY A 239 19.92 -3.94 10.38
C GLY A 239 18.45 -4.22 10.06
N ALA A 240 17.93 -3.75 8.92
CA ALA A 240 16.56 -4.02 8.51
C ALA A 240 16.30 -5.53 8.34
N GLU A 241 17.27 -6.28 7.84
CA GLU A 241 17.21 -7.73 7.65
C GLU A 241 16.95 -8.52 8.95
N LYS A 242 17.14 -7.88 10.11
CA LYS A 242 16.94 -8.47 11.43
C LYS A 242 15.58 -8.17 12.07
N CYS A 243 14.86 -7.16 11.57
CA CYS A 243 13.62 -6.69 12.19
C CYS A 243 12.53 -6.25 11.21
N CYS A 244 12.73 -6.39 9.90
CA CYS A 244 11.75 -5.93 8.90
C CYS A 244 11.31 -7.05 7.98
N VAL A 245 10.02 -7.03 7.62
CA VAL A 245 9.43 -7.74 6.49
C VAL A 245 9.02 -6.70 5.46
N GLU A 246 9.41 -6.90 4.20
CA GLU A 246 9.08 -5.99 3.11
C GLU A 246 8.02 -6.59 2.19
N PHE A 247 7.03 -5.79 1.83
CA PHE A 247 5.98 -6.16 0.89
C PHE A 247 6.06 -5.32 -0.38
N ARG A 248 5.94 -5.97 -1.53
CA ARG A 248 6.06 -5.36 -2.86
C ARG A 248 4.91 -5.77 -3.77
N SER A 249 4.50 -4.87 -4.66
CA SER A 249 3.36 -5.10 -5.54
C SER A 249 3.63 -4.72 -6.98
N PHE A 250 3.19 -5.55 -7.91
CA PHE A 250 3.11 -5.21 -9.33
C PHE A 250 1.85 -4.40 -9.68
N SER A 251 0.92 -4.23 -8.72
CA SER A 251 -0.36 -3.54 -8.95
C SER A 251 -0.20 -2.12 -9.43
N LYS A 252 0.76 -1.37 -8.85
CA LYS A 252 0.94 0.05 -9.13
C LYS A 252 2.07 0.33 -10.12
N SER A 253 3.10 -0.50 -10.15
CA SER A 253 4.24 -0.37 -11.08
C SER A 253 3.90 -0.86 -12.48
N ALA A 254 3.30 -2.05 -12.60
CA ALA A 254 3.04 -2.73 -13.87
C ALA A 254 1.55 -2.86 -14.21
N SER A 255 0.68 -2.08 -13.57
CA SER A 255 -0.78 -2.11 -13.81
C SER A 255 -1.45 -3.47 -13.51
N PHE A 256 -0.90 -4.26 -12.58
CA PHE A 256 -1.41 -5.59 -12.23
C PHE A 256 -2.54 -5.56 -11.19
N ALA A 257 -3.19 -4.41 -10.98
CA ALA A 257 -4.27 -4.29 -10.00
C ALA A 257 -5.38 -5.34 -10.20
N GLY A 258 -5.76 -5.61 -11.47
CA GLY A 258 -6.73 -6.65 -11.84
C GLY A 258 -6.12 -8.05 -12.06
N ILE A 259 -4.81 -8.16 -12.25
CA ILE A 259 -4.11 -9.44 -12.52
C ILE A 259 -3.75 -10.16 -11.22
N ARG A 260 -3.48 -9.42 -10.15
CA ARG A 260 -3.17 -9.91 -8.80
C ARG A 260 -1.82 -10.60 -8.69
N CYS A 261 -0.74 -9.82 -8.49
CA CYS A 261 0.58 -10.34 -8.13
C CYS A 261 1.31 -9.39 -7.21
N ALA A 262 1.96 -9.96 -6.20
CA ALA A 262 2.82 -9.29 -5.26
C ALA A 262 3.83 -10.26 -4.68
N TYR A 263 4.73 -9.79 -3.83
CA TYR A 263 5.60 -10.64 -3.06
C TYR A 263 5.95 -10.03 -1.71
N ALA A 264 6.23 -10.91 -0.75
CA ALA A 264 6.82 -10.54 0.52
C ALA A 264 8.25 -11.05 0.61
N ILE A 265 9.14 -10.27 1.21
CA ILE A 265 10.46 -10.69 1.61
C ILE A 265 10.46 -10.84 3.13
N VAL A 266 10.67 -12.07 3.59
CA VAL A 266 10.70 -12.43 5.00
C VAL A 266 12.07 -13.03 5.31
N PRO A 267 13.02 -12.24 5.82
CA PRO A 267 14.36 -12.72 6.09
C PRO A 267 14.39 -13.90 7.06
N LYS A 268 15.28 -14.85 6.79
CA LYS A 268 15.53 -16.00 7.72
C LYS A 268 16.20 -15.57 9.01
N ASN A 269 16.93 -14.46 8.96
CA ASN A 269 17.72 -13.94 10.07
C ASN A 269 16.98 -12.91 10.93
N LEU A 270 15.64 -12.90 10.89
CA LEU A 270 14.86 -12.05 11.79
C LEU A 270 15.16 -12.43 13.25
N GLU A 271 15.62 -11.45 14.03
CA GLU A 271 15.98 -11.63 15.46
C GLU A 271 14.79 -11.34 16.40
N VAL A 272 13.61 -11.07 15.84
CA VAL A 272 12.37 -10.75 16.54
C VAL A 272 11.39 -11.93 16.47
N GLY A 273 10.45 -11.99 17.42
CA GLY A 273 9.43 -13.04 17.46
C GLY A 273 9.80 -14.18 18.42
N LYS A 274 9.21 -14.14 19.61
CA LYS A 274 9.43 -15.14 20.66
C LYS A 274 8.16 -15.95 20.91
N SER A 275 8.30 -17.25 21.01
CA SER A 275 7.21 -18.11 21.48
C SER A 275 6.79 -17.71 22.90
N PHE A 276 5.51 -17.46 23.10
CA PHE A 276 4.97 -17.17 24.44
C PHE A 276 5.21 -18.33 25.42
N LYS A 277 5.12 -19.58 24.93
CA LYS A 277 5.26 -20.80 25.75
C LYS A 277 6.72 -21.12 26.07
N THR A 278 7.60 -21.16 25.08
CA THR A 278 8.99 -21.62 25.26
C THR A 278 9.97 -20.46 25.51
N LYS A 279 9.56 -19.21 25.25
CA LYS A 279 10.41 -18.00 25.30
C LYS A 279 11.57 -18.01 24.31
N GLN A 280 11.63 -19.00 23.41
CA GLN A 280 12.64 -19.09 22.36
C GLN A 280 12.22 -18.26 21.14
N ILE A 281 13.18 -17.77 20.37
CA ILE A 281 12.94 -17.17 19.08
C ILE A 281 12.35 -18.22 18.15
N ALA A 282 11.25 -17.86 17.48
CA ALA A 282 10.63 -18.68 16.45
C ALA A 282 10.93 -18.03 15.08
N SER A 283 11.25 -18.85 14.10
CA SER A 283 11.49 -18.37 12.73
C SER A 283 10.19 -17.84 12.13
N ILE A 284 10.09 -16.51 11.99
CA ILE A 284 8.93 -15.87 11.33
C ILE A 284 8.86 -16.32 9.87
N ASN A 285 10.01 -16.52 9.19
CA ASN A 285 10.06 -17.03 7.83
C ASN A 285 9.37 -18.41 7.74
N GLU A 286 9.71 -19.36 8.63
CA GLU A 286 9.09 -20.70 8.63
C GLU A 286 7.60 -20.65 8.99
N LEU A 287 7.20 -19.79 9.94
CA LEU A 287 5.80 -19.61 10.30
C LEU A 287 5.00 -19.04 9.11
N TRP A 288 5.56 -18.04 8.42
CA TRP A 288 4.93 -17.47 7.23
C TRP A 288 4.88 -18.48 6.08
N ALA A 289 5.96 -19.24 5.84
CA ALA A 289 5.98 -20.30 4.84
C ALA A 289 4.87 -21.33 5.08
N ARG A 290 4.73 -21.80 6.34
CA ARG A 290 3.68 -22.74 6.72
C ARG A 290 2.28 -22.16 6.53
N ARG A 291 2.07 -20.91 6.95
CA ARG A 291 0.81 -20.20 6.76
C ARG A 291 0.48 -20.07 5.29
N HIS A 292 1.44 -19.62 4.48
CA HIS A 292 1.30 -19.38 3.04
C HIS A 292 0.91 -20.65 2.30
N ALA A 293 1.66 -21.74 2.51
CA ALA A 293 1.35 -23.04 1.95
C ALA A 293 -0.05 -23.57 2.35
N THR A 294 -0.47 -23.30 3.60
CA THR A 294 -1.75 -23.84 4.11
C THR A 294 -2.96 -23.05 3.65
N LYS A 295 -2.88 -21.72 3.57
CA LYS A 295 -4.04 -20.85 3.34
C LYS A 295 -4.10 -20.25 1.93
N GLN A 296 -3.00 -20.22 1.19
CA GLN A 296 -2.96 -19.63 -0.16
C GLN A 296 -2.81 -20.68 -1.26
N ASN A 297 -2.01 -21.71 -1.05
CA ASN A 297 -1.81 -22.83 -1.97
C ASN A 297 -1.27 -22.42 -3.35
N GLY A 298 -0.43 -21.38 -3.38
CA GLY A 298 0.26 -20.91 -4.59
C GLY A 298 -0.51 -19.83 -5.37
N CYS A 299 0.22 -19.13 -6.20
CA CYS A 299 -0.27 -18.10 -7.10
C CYS A 299 -0.27 -18.60 -8.55
N SER A 300 -1.14 -18.06 -9.41
CA SER A 300 -1.27 -18.46 -10.80
C SER A 300 0.06 -18.47 -11.55
N TYR A 301 0.35 -19.58 -12.27
CA TYR A 301 1.51 -19.72 -13.15
C TYR A 301 1.56 -18.61 -14.20
N ILE A 302 0.43 -18.34 -14.86
CA ILE A 302 0.29 -17.35 -15.92
C ILE A 302 0.62 -15.96 -15.41
N THR A 303 0.08 -15.62 -14.23
CA THR A 303 0.33 -14.34 -13.56
C THR A 303 1.80 -14.18 -13.21
N GLN A 304 2.45 -15.22 -12.68
CA GLN A 304 3.86 -15.17 -12.31
C GLN A 304 4.78 -15.03 -13.54
N ARG A 305 4.44 -15.64 -14.69
CA ARG A 305 5.16 -15.42 -15.96
C ARG A 305 5.04 -13.97 -16.44
N GLY A 306 3.88 -13.37 -16.32
CA GLY A 306 3.71 -11.94 -16.57
C GLY A 306 4.54 -11.06 -15.64
N ALA A 307 4.58 -11.40 -14.36
CA ALA A 307 5.35 -10.66 -13.35
C ALA A 307 6.89 -10.80 -13.59
N GLU A 308 7.36 -11.97 -13.99
CA GLU A 308 8.76 -12.18 -14.36
C GLU A 308 9.21 -11.23 -15.49
N ALA A 309 8.34 -10.99 -16.48
CA ALA A 309 8.64 -10.09 -17.58
C ALA A 309 8.87 -8.64 -17.15
N CYS A 310 8.38 -8.22 -15.99
CA CYS A 310 8.66 -6.88 -15.42
C CYS A 310 10.16 -6.65 -15.17
N PHE A 311 10.93 -7.70 -14.93
CA PHE A 311 12.37 -7.64 -14.64
C PHE A 311 13.25 -7.73 -15.90
N THR A 312 12.67 -8.00 -17.06
CA THR A 312 13.40 -7.93 -18.33
C THR A 312 13.70 -6.47 -18.69
N LYS A 313 14.68 -6.25 -19.58
CA LYS A 313 14.97 -4.89 -20.05
C LYS A 313 13.73 -4.24 -20.68
N GLU A 314 13.01 -4.97 -21.56
CA GLU A 314 11.79 -4.49 -22.20
C GLU A 314 10.71 -4.15 -21.18
N GLY A 315 10.51 -5.01 -20.17
CA GLY A 315 9.53 -4.76 -19.10
C GLY A 315 9.89 -3.55 -18.25
N LYS A 316 11.16 -3.41 -17.85
CA LYS A 316 11.64 -2.23 -17.10
C LYS A 316 11.44 -0.93 -17.92
N ASP A 317 11.75 -0.93 -19.22
CA ASP A 317 11.56 0.24 -20.10
C ASP A 317 10.08 0.62 -20.23
N GLU A 318 9.17 -0.36 -20.38
CA GLU A 318 7.72 -0.12 -20.46
C GLU A 318 7.14 0.38 -19.13
N ILE A 319 7.61 -0.16 -18.00
CA ILE A 319 7.23 0.32 -16.64
C ILE A 319 7.68 1.76 -16.44
N ASN A 320 8.91 2.11 -16.82
CA ASN A 320 9.41 3.48 -16.70
C ASN A 320 8.53 4.46 -17.48
N GLN A 321 8.07 4.12 -18.70
CA GLN A 321 7.14 4.96 -19.46
C GLN A 321 5.80 5.16 -18.73
N ILE A 322 5.31 4.16 -18.03
CA ILE A 322 4.09 4.29 -17.19
C ILE A 322 4.36 5.22 -16.02
N MET A 323 5.51 5.11 -15.36
CA MET A 323 5.89 5.97 -14.24
C MET A 323 6.04 7.42 -14.68
N GLU A 324 6.74 7.67 -15.79
CA GLU A 324 6.87 9.02 -16.38
C GLU A 324 5.51 9.66 -16.64
N TYR A 325 4.56 8.91 -17.22
CA TYR A 325 3.21 9.41 -17.47
C TYR A 325 2.50 9.89 -16.21
N TYR A 326 2.61 9.11 -15.11
CA TYR A 326 1.97 9.47 -13.85
C TYR A 326 2.73 10.59 -13.11
N HIS A 327 4.05 10.65 -13.20
CA HIS A 327 4.83 11.76 -12.66
C HIS A 327 4.47 13.10 -13.35
N GLU A 328 4.30 13.09 -14.67
CA GLU A 328 3.84 14.29 -15.39
C GLU A 328 2.44 14.72 -14.94
N ASN A 329 1.51 13.76 -14.73
CA ASN A 329 0.19 14.08 -14.17
C ASN A 329 0.31 14.69 -12.76
N ALA A 330 1.16 14.14 -11.91
CA ALA A 330 1.39 14.67 -10.56
C ALA A 330 1.95 16.09 -10.63
N ASN A 331 2.90 16.37 -11.51
CA ASN A 331 3.47 17.70 -11.72
C ASN A 331 2.41 18.72 -12.17
N ILE A 332 1.52 18.35 -13.10
CA ILE A 332 0.39 19.20 -13.53
C ILE A 332 -0.49 19.58 -12.33
N ILE A 333 -0.81 18.61 -11.48
CA ILE A 333 -1.62 18.85 -10.28
C ILE A 333 -0.90 19.77 -9.30
N LEU A 334 0.37 19.46 -8.98
CA LEU A 334 1.17 20.24 -8.03
C LEU A 334 1.39 21.68 -8.48
N ASP A 335 1.72 21.91 -9.76
CA ASP A 335 1.93 23.23 -10.30
C ASP A 335 0.65 24.08 -10.26
N ALA A 336 -0.48 23.50 -10.58
CA ALA A 336 -1.76 24.18 -10.55
C ALA A 336 -2.19 24.53 -9.10
N LEU A 337 -2.03 23.62 -8.13
CA LEU A 337 -2.29 23.91 -6.72
C LEU A 337 -1.36 25.01 -6.19
N LYS A 338 -0.08 24.95 -6.55
CA LYS A 338 0.92 25.96 -6.19
C LYS A 338 0.58 27.36 -6.75
N GLN A 339 0.12 27.46 -8.01
CA GLN A 339 -0.30 28.72 -8.62
C GLN A 339 -1.47 29.38 -7.87
N LYS A 340 -2.31 28.60 -7.21
CA LYS A 340 -3.41 29.07 -6.38
C LYS A 340 -3.02 29.26 -4.89
N GLY A 341 -1.75 29.07 -4.56
CA GLY A 341 -1.25 29.20 -3.19
C GLY A 341 -1.66 28.06 -2.25
N ILE A 342 -2.16 26.95 -2.79
CA ILE A 342 -2.56 25.77 -2.00
C ILE A 342 -1.33 24.93 -1.71
N LYS A 343 -1.02 24.73 -0.44
CA LYS A 343 0.03 23.81 0.00
C LYS A 343 -0.41 22.37 -0.26
N ALA A 344 0.35 21.65 -1.06
CA ALA A 344 0.16 20.23 -1.32
C ALA A 344 1.42 19.45 -0.93
N ARG A 345 1.23 18.17 -0.64
CA ARG A 345 2.27 17.20 -0.31
C ARG A 345 2.16 15.97 -1.20
N GLY A 346 3.23 15.18 -1.27
CA GLY A 346 3.28 14.02 -2.17
C GLY A 346 3.49 14.41 -3.62
N GLY A 347 3.17 13.50 -4.54
CA GLY A 347 3.27 13.70 -5.99
C GLY A 347 4.68 13.60 -6.58
N ILE A 348 5.75 13.67 -5.76
CA ILE A 348 7.14 13.52 -6.20
C ILE A 348 7.54 12.05 -6.20
N ASN A 349 7.44 11.39 -5.04
CA ASN A 349 7.80 9.99 -4.84
C ASN A 349 6.57 9.06 -4.81
N SER A 350 5.40 9.54 -5.20
CA SER A 350 4.12 8.85 -5.07
C SER A 350 3.11 9.41 -6.07
N PRO A 351 2.14 8.60 -6.50
CA PRO A 351 1.03 9.08 -7.32
C PRO A 351 -0.02 9.86 -6.51
N TYR A 352 0.12 9.96 -5.19
CA TYR A 352 -0.83 10.63 -4.31
C TYR A 352 -0.43 12.05 -4.01
N ILE A 353 -1.41 12.96 -4.08
CA ILE A 353 -1.30 14.36 -3.70
C ILE A 353 -2.29 14.62 -2.58
N TRP A 354 -1.79 15.22 -1.51
CA TRP A 354 -2.48 15.49 -0.27
C TRP A 354 -2.49 16.99 0.00
N PHE A 355 -3.67 17.59 0.15
CA PHE A 355 -3.79 19.02 0.40
C PHE A 355 -4.94 19.34 1.36
N LYS A 356 -4.81 20.47 2.04
CA LYS A 356 -5.79 20.96 3.01
C LYS A 356 -7.03 21.49 2.32
N VAL A 357 -8.20 21.20 2.86
CA VAL A 357 -9.47 21.75 2.39
C VAL A 357 -9.54 23.25 2.70
N PRO A 358 -10.31 24.06 1.95
CA PRO A 358 -10.54 25.46 2.25
C PRO A 358 -11.20 25.66 3.62
N GLU A 359 -11.02 26.85 4.20
CA GLU A 359 -11.66 27.22 5.45
C GLU A 359 -13.20 27.12 5.34
N GLY A 360 -13.83 26.60 6.38
CA GLY A 360 -15.27 26.36 6.43
C GLY A 360 -15.73 24.99 5.96
N TYR A 361 -14.82 24.16 5.43
CA TYR A 361 -15.10 22.79 5.07
C TYR A 361 -14.40 21.78 5.99
N ASP A 362 -15.02 20.62 6.20
CA ASP A 362 -14.37 19.40 6.62
C ASP A 362 -14.08 18.48 5.41
N SER A 363 -13.42 17.32 5.63
CA SER A 363 -13.05 16.42 4.55
C SER A 363 -14.26 15.94 3.74
N TRP A 364 -15.38 15.59 4.38
CA TRP A 364 -16.55 15.08 3.67
C TRP A 364 -17.38 16.18 3.01
N THR A 365 -17.55 17.33 3.64
CA THR A 365 -18.30 18.44 3.06
C THR A 365 -17.57 19.02 1.84
N TYR A 366 -16.23 19.03 1.86
CA TYR A 366 -15.47 19.43 0.67
C TYR A 366 -15.51 18.38 -0.44
N PHE A 367 -15.49 17.10 -0.09
CA PHE A 367 -15.74 16.02 -1.05
C PHE A 367 -17.10 16.18 -1.73
N ASP A 368 -18.17 16.41 -0.96
CA ASP A 368 -19.52 16.60 -1.48
C ASP A 368 -19.59 17.86 -2.38
N TYR A 369 -18.93 18.96 -2.02
CA TYR A 369 -18.81 20.14 -2.85
C TYR A 369 -18.12 19.82 -4.19
N LEU A 370 -16.97 19.14 -4.16
CA LEU A 370 -16.24 18.78 -5.38
C LEU A 370 -17.04 17.83 -6.28
N LEU A 371 -17.78 16.91 -5.72
CA LEU A 371 -18.64 16.00 -6.48
C LEU A 371 -19.83 16.75 -7.10
N ASN A 372 -20.56 17.53 -6.30
CA ASN A 372 -21.82 18.16 -6.73
C ASN A 372 -21.59 19.36 -7.66
N GLU A 373 -20.64 20.23 -7.31
CA GLU A 373 -20.44 21.49 -8.04
C GLU A 373 -19.37 21.40 -9.13
N LYS A 374 -18.38 20.51 -8.95
CA LYS A 374 -17.24 20.40 -9.87
C LYS A 374 -17.21 19.07 -10.65
N GLN A 375 -18.08 18.12 -10.31
CA GLN A 375 -18.11 16.75 -10.87
C GLN A 375 -16.75 16.05 -10.78
N VAL A 376 -16.04 16.25 -9.65
CA VAL A 376 -14.76 15.60 -9.37
C VAL A 376 -14.86 14.74 -8.12
N VAL A 377 -14.57 13.45 -8.27
CA VAL A 377 -14.49 12.51 -7.16
C VAL A 377 -13.08 12.51 -6.61
N THR A 378 -12.95 12.78 -5.32
CA THR A 378 -11.69 12.77 -4.56
C THR A 378 -11.76 11.74 -3.44
N THR A 379 -10.83 11.75 -2.48
CA THR A 379 -10.91 10.91 -1.28
C THR A 379 -10.79 11.78 -0.04
N PRO A 380 -11.83 11.79 0.84
CA PRO A 380 -11.78 12.51 2.11
C PRO A 380 -10.68 11.99 3.02
N GLY A 381 -9.84 12.89 3.53
CA GLY A 381 -8.68 12.52 4.32
C GLY A 381 -9.02 11.84 5.65
N VAL A 382 -10.11 12.24 6.28
CA VAL A 382 -10.60 11.64 7.54
C VAL A 382 -10.85 10.13 7.42
N GLY A 383 -11.10 9.61 6.22
CA GLY A 383 -11.25 8.17 5.98
C GLY A 383 -9.97 7.36 6.15
N PHE A 384 -8.82 8.01 6.26
CA PHE A 384 -7.52 7.38 6.52
C PHE A 384 -7.07 7.51 7.98
N GLY A 385 -7.85 8.14 8.82
CA GLY A 385 -7.55 8.36 10.22
C GLY A 385 -7.86 9.79 10.66
N LYS A 386 -7.80 10.01 11.95
CA LYS A 386 -8.15 11.26 12.62
C LYS A 386 -7.32 12.46 12.13
N SER A 387 -6.00 12.25 11.95
CA SER A 387 -5.10 13.31 11.46
C SER A 387 -5.33 13.67 9.99
N GLY A 388 -6.15 12.90 9.29
CA GLY A 388 -6.59 13.21 7.92
C GLY A 388 -7.78 14.15 7.83
N GLU A 389 -8.40 14.54 8.96
CA GLU A 389 -9.51 15.50 8.96
C GLU A 389 -9.04 16.87 8.47
N GLY A 390 -9.86 17.49 7.61
CA GLY A 390 -9.52 18.76 6.96
C GLY A 390 -8.58 18.63 5.76
N TYR A 391 -8.39 17.39 5.24
CA TYR A 391 -7.58 17.11 4.06
C TYR A 391 -8.34 16.32 3.00
N ILE A 392 -7.85 16.41 1.77
CA ILE A 392 -8.28 15.61 0.62
C ILE A 392 -7.06 14.94 0.01
N ARG A 393 -7.23 13.66 -0.41
CA ARG A 393 -6.31 12.97 -1.31
C ARG A 393 -6.85 12.97 -2.73
N ILE A 394 -6.00 13.34 -3.70
CA ILE A 394 -6.21 13.10 -5.12
C ILE A 394 -5.06 12.27 -5.69
N THR A 395 -5.25 11.69 -6.87
CA THR A 395 -4.28 10.79 -7.49
C THR A 395 -3.90 11.24 -8.90
N ALA A 396 -2.68 10.89 -9.31
CA ALA A 396 -2.17 11.10 -10.66
C ALA A 396 -2.61 10.01 -11.65
N PHE A 397 -3.48 9.08 -11.26
CA PHE A 397 -3.84 7.90 -12.05
C PHE A 397 -4.85 8.15 -13.18
N ALA A 398 -5.42 9.32 -13.33
CA ALA A 398 -6.35 9.64 -14.43
C ALA A 398 -5.63 9.74 -15.78
N SER A 399 -6.40 9.86 -16.86
CA SER A 399 -5.84 10.28 -18.15
C SER A 399 -5.30 11.72 -18.04
N ARG A 400 -4.41 12.11 -18.95
CA ARG A 400 -3.84 13.46 -19.00
C ARG A 400 -4.93 14.52 -19.12
N GLU A 401 -5.88 14.29 -20.03
CA GLU A 401 -7.00 15.18 -20.30
C GLU A 401 -7.88 15.33 -19.06
N ASN A 402 -8.23 14.21 -18.42
CA ASN A 402 -9.04 14.23 -17.20
C ASN A 402 -8.30 14.87 -16.02
N THR A 403 -6.98 14.69 -15.93
CA THR A 403 -6.15 15.33 -14.89
C THR A 403 -6.20 16.85 -15.04
N ILE A 404 -5.96 17.37 -16.25
CA ILE A 404 -5.99 18.81 -16.54
C ILE A 404 -7.38 19.37 -16.27
N GLU A 405 -8.42 18.72 -16.79
CA GLU A 405 -9.80 19.18 -16.66
C GLU A 405 -10.26 19.17 -15.18
N ALA A 406 -9.99 18.09 -14.43
CA ALA A 406 -10.36 18.03 -13.02
C ALA A 406 -9.68 19.11 -12.18
N VAL A 407 -8.40 19.35 -12.40
CA VAL A 407 -7.65 20.40 -11.69
C VAL A 407 -8.21 21.78 -12.04
N ASN A 408 -8.52 22.04 -13.29
CA ASN A 408 -9.15 23.31 -13.71
C ASN A 408 -10.49 23.53 -13.00
N ARG A 409 -11.32 22.48 -12.87
CA ARG A 409 -12.61 22.55 -12.16
C ARG A 409 -12.42 22.76 -10.65
N ILE A 410 -11.49 22.05 -10.02
CA ILE A 410 -11.19 22.22 -8.59
C ILE A 410 -10.77 23.66 -8.28
N LEU A 411 -9.98 24.26 -9.15
CA LEU A 411 -9.38 25.59 -8.95
C LEU A 411 -10.20 26.76 -9.55
N SER A 412 -11.28 26.46 -10.28
CA SER A 412 -12.23 27.48 -10.74
C SER A 412 -13.05 28.02 -9.57
N ASN A 413 -13.29 29.33 -9.57
CA ASN A 413 -14.13 30.01 -8.58
C ASN A 413 -15.58 29.48 -8.59
#